data_0b2f3459931c1d783212ae841c988e21
#
_entry.id   0b2f3459931c1d783212ae841c988e21
#
_cell.length_a   1.000
_cell.length_b   1.000
_cell.length_c   1.000
_cell.angle_alpha   90.00
_cell.angle_beta   90.00
_cell.angle_gamma   90.00
#
_symmetry.space_group_name_H-M   'P 1'
#
loop_
_entity.id
_entity.type
_entity.pdbx_description
1 polymer ?
#
loop_
_entity_poly.entity_id
_entity_poly.type
_entity_poly.pdbx_seq_one_letter_code
_entity_poly.pdbx_strand_id
1 'polypeptide(L)'
;LERLRALASALETQQFKGRIRVESYVGDFCLGGNASDGFSPADVNLPATRCDLVGNPFDDSLSVAQRQSVDFANFAATLRRRTGGDIQIEVVNGGRSQPVAYPEQDEKTTAGGWNMVAAQNNRVEFHVLPAS
;
A
#
# COMPACT_ATOMS: atom_id res chain seq x y z
N LEU A 1 -3.57 9.28 4.62
CA LEU A 1 -4.87 9.97 4.67
C LEU A 1 -4.75 11.47 4.39
N GLU A 2 -3.67 12.11 4.85
CA GLU A 2 -3.46 13.54 4.60
C GLU A 2 -3.36 13.87 3.11
N ARG A 3 -2.65 13.04 2.34
CA ARG A 3 -2.55 13.22 0.89
C ARG A 3 -3.91 13.08 0.21
N LEU A 4 -4.71 12.12 0.66
CA LEU A 4 -6.04 11.90 0.12
C LEU A 4 -6.97 13.07 0.45
N ARG A 5 -6.89 13.62 1.67
CA ARG A 5 -7.65 14.79 2.08
C ARG A 5 -7.30 16.01 1.22
N ALA A 6 -6.00 16.23 0.99
CA ALA A 6 -5.53 17.34 0.16
C ALA A 6 -6.02 17.21 -1.29
N LEU A 7 -5.94 16.00 -1.86
CA LEU A 7 -6.42 15.73 -3.21
C LEU A 7 -7.94 15.97 -3.30
N ALA A 8 -8.71 15.43 -2.36
CA ALA A 8 -10.16 15.59 -2.35
C ALA A 8 -10.56 17.07 -2.23
N SER A 9 -9.87 17.84 -1.38
CA SER A 9 -10.13 19.27 -1.21
C SER A 9 -9.87 20.04 -2.50
N ALA A 10 -8.77 19.75 -3.20
CA ALA A 10 -8.46 20.38 -4.47
C ALA A 10 -9.52 20.07 -5.53
N LEU A 11 -9.99 18.82 -5.58
CA LEU A 11 -11.02 18.40 -6.51
C LEU A 11 -12.38 19.05 -6.21
N GLU A 12 -12.75 19.19 -4.94
CA GLU A 12 -13.98 19.90 -4.54
C GLU A 12 -13.94 21.35 -4.99
N THR A 13 -12.81 22.03 -4.83
CA THR A 13 -12.63 23.42 -5.24
C THR A 13 -12.85 23.59 -6.74
N GLN A 14 -12.50 22.58 -7.52
CA GLN A 14 -12.66 22.56 -8.98
C GLN A 14 -14.03 22.03 -9.42
N GLN A 15 -14.91 21.72 -8.48
CA GLN A 15 -16.24 21.14 -8.75
C GLN A 15 -16.15 19.84 -9.54
N PHE A 16 -15.15 19.03 -9.21
CA PHE A 16 -14.92 17.74 -9.86
C PHE A 16 -16.05 16.76 -9.56
N LYS A 17 -16.40 15.94 -10.56
CA LYS A 17 -17.34 14.83 -10.43
C LYS A 17 -16.67 13.56 -10.92
N GLY A 18 -16.68 12.52 -10.10
CA GLY A 18 -16.07 11.25 -10.45
C GLY A 18 -15.62 10.45 -9.22
N ARG A 19 -14.60 9.63 -9.42
CA ARG A 19 -14.09 8.75 -8.38
C ARG A 19 -12.61 8.98 -8.14
N ILE A 20 -12.21 8.78 -6.89
CA ILE A 20 -10.79 8.65 -6.54
C ILE A 20 -10.59 7.16 -6.22
N ARG A 21 -9.84 6.47 -7.07
CA ARG A 21 -9.49 5.07 -6.83
C ARG A 21 -8.22 5.02 -6.00
N VAL A 22 -8.30 4.38 -4.85
CA VAL A 22 -7.16 4.14 -3.96
C VAL A 22 -6.73 2.69 -4.15
N GLU A 23 -5.58 2.48 -4.77
CA GLU A 23 -5.03 1.16 -5.04
C GLU A 23 -3.89 0.86 -4.07
N SER A 24 -4.02 -0.23 -3.31
CA SER A 24 -2.99 -0.69 -2.38
C SER A 24 -2.19 -1.83 -3.00
N TYR A 25 -0.87 -1.74 -2.94
CA TYR A 25 0.06 -2.75 -3.44
C TYR A 25 0.96 -3.20 -2.30
N VAL A 26 1.31 -4.49 -2.28
CA VAL A 26 2.17 -5.06 -1.24
C VAL A 26 3.54 -5.43 -1.81
N GLY A 27 4.59 -5.13 -1.05
CA GLY A 27 5.94 -5.54 -1.35
C GLY A 27 6.30 -6.82 -0.59
N ASP A 28 7.24 -7.58 -1.12
CA ASP A 28 7.74 -8.80 -0.49
C ASP A 28 9.08 -8.53 0.17
N PHE A 29 9.10 -8.51 1.49
CA PHE A 29 10.27 -8.17 2.31
C PHE A 29 11.05 -9.41 2.69
N CYS A 30 12.36 -9.24 2.84
CA CYS A 30 13.23 -10.23 3.47
C CYS A 30 13.03 -10.13 4.98
N LEU A 31 12.50 -11.17 5.57
CA LEU A 31 12.11 -11.20 6.97
C LEU A 31 12.94 -12.21 7.74
N GLY A 32 13.23 -11.87 9.00
CA GLY A 32 13.78 -12.77 9.98
C GLY A 32 12.76 -13.09 11.06
N GLY A 33 12.89 -14.24 11.68
CA GLY A 33 12.02 -14.63 12.78
C GLY A 33 11.44 -16.02 12.59
N ASN A 34 10.32 -16.26 13.26
CA ASN A 34 9.63 -17.54 13.21
C ASN A 34 8.14 -17.35 13.50
N ALA A 35 7.36 -18.41 13.30
CA ALA A 35 5.90 -18.34 13.48
C ALA A 35 5.48 -18.10 14.93
N SER A 36 6.30 -18.48 15.91
CA SER A 36 5.98 -18.31 17.33
C SER A 36 6.20 -16.87 17.81
N ASP A 37 7.32 -16.26 17.40
CA ASP A 37 7.72 -14.92 17.83
C ASP A 37 7.33 -13.84 16.82
N GLY A 38 6.89 -14.24 15.65
CA GLY A 38 6.55 -13.34 14.55
C GLY A 38 7.74 -13.08 13.64
N PHE A 39 7.44 -12.42 12.52
CA PHE A 39 8.43 -12.04 11.52
C PHE A 39 8.60 -10.52 11.50
N SER A 40 9.82 -10.08 11.30
CA SER A 40 10.16 -8.66 11.14
C SER A 40 11.25 -8.51 10.09
N PRO A 41 11.49 -7.28 9.58
CA PRO A 41 12.57 -7.09 8.62
C PRO A 41 13.89 -7.64 9.14
N ALA A 42 14.59 -8.38 8.29
CA ALA A 42 15.87 -9.00 8.64
C ALA A 42 16.96 -7.94 8.83
N ASP A 43 18.04 -8.33 9.51
CA ASP A 43 19.21 -7.48 9.65
C ASP A 43 19.68 -7.01 8.26
N VAL A 44 19.96 -5.71 8.13
CA VAL A 44 20.28 -5.10 6.83
C VAL A 44 21.52 -5.69 6.18
N ASN A 45 22.44 -6.24 6.95
CA ASN A 45 23.68 -6.83 6.45
C ASN A 45 23.56 -8.33 6.15
N LEU A 46 22.44 -8.95 6.48
CA LEU A 46 22.22 -10.36 6.20
C LEU A 46 22.13 -10.60 4.69
N PRO A 47 22.80 -11.64 4.14
CA PRO A 47 22.60 -11.97 2.73
C PRO A 47 21.13 -12.32 2.43
N ALA A 48 20.64 -11.89 1.28
CA ALA A 48 19.25 -12.10 0.89
C ALA A 48 18.90 -13.59 0.72
N THR A 49 19.89 -14.45 0.58
CA THR A 49 19.72 -15.91 0.54
C THR A 49 19.37 -16.51 1.89
N ARG A 50 19.52 -15.74 2.97
CA ARG A 50 19.31 -16.21 4.35
C ARG A 50 18.07 -15.63 5.00
N CYS A 51 17.17 -15.07 4.22
CA CYS A 51 15.86 -14.65 4.75
C CYS A 51 15.11 -15.87 5.28
N ASP A 52 14.56 -15.77 6.48
CA ASP A 52 13.71 -16.83 7.02
C ASP A 52 12.40 -16.94 6.24
N LEU A 53 11.92 -15.81 5.75
CA LEU A 53 10.72 -15.73 4.93
C LEU A 53 10.85 -14.53 3.99
N VAL A 54 10.38 -14.67 2.77
CA VAL A 54 10.18 -13.53 1.86
C VAL A 54 8.68 -13.32 1.71
N GLY A 55 8.20 -12.18 2.21
CA GLY A 55 6.78 -11.89 2.21
C GLY A 55 6.50 -10.54 2.82
N ASN A 56 5.23 -10.28 3.13
CA ASN A 56 4.83 -9.02 3.74
C ASN A 56 4.65 -9.23 5.25
N PRO A 57 5.24 -8.35 6.12
CA PRO A 57 5.10 -8.46 7.56
C PRO A 57 3.68 -8.16 8.04
N PHE A 58 2.89 -7.47 7.22
CA PHE A 58 1.48 -7.23 7.49
C PHE A 58 0.67 -8.43 6.99
N ASP A 59 -0.44 -8.71 7.63
CA ASP A 59 -1.30 -9.81 7.23
C ASP A 59 -2.03 -9.45 5.93
N ASP A 60 -1.54 -9.95 4.79
CA ASP A 60 -2.12 -9.69 3.48
C ASP A 60 -3.33 -10.58 3.18
N SER A 61 -3.67 -11.51 4.07
CA SER A 61 -4.90 -12.28 3.97
C SER A 61 -6.14 -11.45 4.33
N LEU A 62 -5.95 -10.33 5.02
CA LEU A 62 -7.06 -9.44 5.34
C LEU A 62 -7.59 -8.79 4.07
N SER A 63 -8.91 -8.66 3.98
CA SER A 63 -9.55 -7.94 2.88
C SER A 63 -9.18 -6.46 2.93
N VAL A 64 -9.37 -5.76 1.80
CA VAL A 64 -9.15 -4.31 1.75
C VAL A 64 -9.99 -3.60 2.82
N ALA A 65 -11.25 -4.01 2.98
CA ALA A 65 -12.15 -3.42 3.98
C ALA A 65 -11.60 -3.60 5.40
N GLN A 66 -11.05 -4.77 5.70
CA GLN A 66 -10.49 -5.05 7.04
C GLN A 66 -9.22 -4.27 7.33
N ARG A 67 -8.50 -3.83 6.28
CA ARG A 67 -7.27 -3.04 6.43
C ARG A 67 -7.53 -1.54 6.51
N GLN A 68 -8.74 -1.10 6.21
CA GLN A 68 -9.09 0.32 6.33
C GLN A 68 -9.22 0.73 7.79
N SER A 69 -8.67 1.90 8.10
CA SER A 69 -8.88 2.50 9.42
C SER A 69 -10.30 3.07 9.52
N VAL A 70 -10.78 3.23 10.75
CA VAL A 70 -12.07 3.89 11.01
C VAL A 70 -12.05 5.32 10.46
N ASP A 71 -10.93 6.03 10.64
CA ASP A 71 -10.78 7.39 10.16
C ASP A 71 -10.91 7.49 8.65
N PHE A 72 -10.32 6.53 7.92
CA PHE A 72 -10.42 6.47 6.46
C PHE A 72 -11.88 6.24 6.03
N ALA A 73 -12.56 5.27 6.64
CA ALA A 73 -13.95 4.95 6.31
C ALA A 73 -14.87 6.15 6.59
N ASN A 74 -14.66 6.84 7.71
CA ASN A 74 -15.41 8.03 8.06
C ASN A 74 -15.16 9.17 7.07
N PHE A 75 -13.93 9.36 6.66
CA PHE A 75 -13.57 10.37 5.66
C PHE A 75 -14.28 10.11 4.33
N ALA A 76 -14.23 8.87 3.84
CA ALA A 76 -14.86 8.49 2.58
C ALA A 76 -16.38 8.72 2.62
N ALA A 77 -17.03 8.33 3.71
CA ALA A 77 -18.46 8.54 3.87
C ALA A 77 -18.84 10.02 3.98
N THR A 78 -18.05 10.80 4.70
CA THR A 78 -18.26 12.24 4.85
C THR A 78 -18.09 12.96 3.52
N LEU A 79 -17.06 12.62 2.75
CA LEU A 79 -16.82 13.21 1.44
C LEU A 79 -17.98 12.94 0.49
N ARG A 80 -18.47 11.71 0.45
CA ARG A 80 -19.61 11.35 -0.39
C ARG A 80 -20.85 12.16 -0.04
N ARG A 81 -21.15 12.30 1.25
CA ARG A 81 -22.31 13.08 1.71
C ARG A 81 -22.14 14.56 1.42
N ARG A 82 -20.96 15.11 1.71
CA ARG A 82 -20.68 16.54 1.52
C ARG A 82 -20.79 16.96 0.07
N THR A 83 -20.39 16.09 -0.84
CA THR A 83 -20.43 16.37 -2.28
C THR A 83 -21.72 15.90 -2.95
N GLY A 84 -22.69 15.37 -2.20
CA GLY A 84 -23.92 14.84 -2.77
C GLY A 84 -23.71 13.65 -3.69
N GLY A 85 -22.63 12.91 -3.50
CA GLY A 85 -22.25 11.77 -4.32
C GLY A 85 -21.41 12.13 -5.55
N ASP A 86 -21.08 13.40 -5.75
CA ASP A 86 -20.26 13.83 -6.90
C ASP A 86 -18.84 13.27 -6.85
N ILE A 87 -18.27 13.16 -5.65
CA ILE A 87 -16.95 12.56 -5.45
C ILE A 87 -17.10 11.32 -4.58
N GLN A 88 -16.66 10.19 -5.11
CA GLN A 88 -16.68 8.91 -4.41
C GLN A 88 -15.27 8.33 -4.33
N ILE A 89 -15.00 7.59 -3.24
CA ILE A 89 -13.73 6.91 -3.06
C ILE A 89 -13.96 5.42 -3.27
N GLU A 90 -13.16 4.83 -4.16
CA GLU A 90 -13.15 3.40 -4.44
C GLU A 90 -11.82 2.83 -3.96
N VAL A 91 -11.85 1.75 -3.18
CA VAL A 91 -10.64 1.10 -2.68
C VAL A 91 -10.45 -0.24 -3.39
N VAL A 92 -9.27 -0.45 -3.95
CA VAL A 92 -8.94 -1.63 -4.74
C VAL A 92 -7.66 -2.25 -4.20
N ASN A 93 -7.63 -3.58 -4.09
CA ASN A 93 -6.41 -4.31 -3.79
C ASN A 93 -5.66 -4.58 -5.10
N GLY A 94 -4.54 -3.90 -5.29
CA GLY A 94 -3.70 -4.03 -6.49
C GLY A 94 -2.79 -5.24 -6.49
N GLY A 95 -2.63 -5.91 -5.35
CA GLY A 95 -1.79 -7.11 -5.25
C GLY A 95 -0.30 -6.81 -5.20
N ARG A 96 0.49 -7.65 -5.90
CA ARG A 96 1.95 -7.61 -5.87
C ARG A 96 2.56 -7.07 -7.15
N SER A 97 2.04 -5.97 -7.66
CA SER A 97 2.66 -5.31 -8.80
C SER A 97 4.08 -4.85 -8.44
N GLN A 98 5.05 -5.12 -9.30
CA GLN A 98 6.47 -4.84 -9.06
C GLN A 98 6.98 -3.80 -10.06
N PRO A 99 6.69 -2.48 -9.86
CA PRO A 99 7.23 -1.45 -10.76
C PRO A 99 8.75 -1.34 -10.65
N VAL A 100 9.32 -1.76 -9.50
CA VAL A 100 10.76 -1.86 -9.31
C VAL A 100 11.11 -3.35 -9.22
N ALA A 101 11.98 -3.81 -10.12
CA ALA A 101 12.40 -5.21 -10.12
C ALA A 101 13.23 -5.52 -8.87
N TYR A 102 12.96 -6.68 -8.25
CA TYR A 102 13.77 -7.12 -7.14
C TYR A 102 15.15 -7.55 -7.65
N PRO A 103 16.22 -7.34 -6.84
CA PRO A 103 17.53 -7.84 -7.18
C PRO A 103 17.56 -9.37 -7.12
N GLU A 104 18.60 -9.99 -7.66
CA GLU A 104 18.76 -11.43 -7.52
C GLU A 104 18.98 -11.80 -6.06
N GLN A 105 18.36 -12.89 -5.62
CA GLN A 105 18.51 -13.38 -4.26
C GLN A 105 19.79 -14.23 -4.16
N ASP A 106 20.92 -13.54 -4.11
CA ASP A 106 22.24 -14.15 -4.04
C ASP A 106 23.01 -13.63 -2.81
N GLU A 107 24.23 -14.13 -2.61
CA GLU A 107 25.04 -13.77 -1.44
C GLU A 107 25.55 -12.32 -1.49
N LYS A 108 25.55 -11.70 -2.65
CA LYS A 108 26.01 -10.31 -2.82
C LYS A 108 24.90 -9.31 -2.50
N THR A 109 23.65 -9.74 -2.58
CA THR A 109 22.50 -8.90 -2.25
C THR A 109 22.23 -8.99 -0.76
N THR A 110 22.18 -7.84 -0.08
CA THR A 110 21.84 -7.80 1.35
C THR A 110 20.33 -7.71 1.56
N ALA A 111 19.89 -8.12 2.75
CA ALA A 111 18.50 -7.95 3.15
C ALA A 111 18.08 -6.47 3.09
N GLY A 112 18.97 -5.56 3.51
CA GLY A 112 18.69 -4.12 3.42
C GLY A 112 18.45 -3.66 1.99
N GLY A 113 19.28 -4.10 1.05
CA GLY A 113 19.11 -3.78 -0.38
C GLY A 113 17.81 -4.35 -0.95
N TRP A 114 17.48 -5.58 -0.61
CA TRP A 114 16.22 -6.21 -0.99
C TRP A 114 15.02 -5.43 -0.44
N ASN A 115 15.08 -5.09 0.85
CA ASN A 115 13.95 -4.42 1.52
C ASN A 115 13.74 -2.98 1.04
N MET A 116 14.77 -2.31 0.52
CA MET A 116 14.59 -1.01 -0.13
C MET A 116 13.69 -1.12 -1.36
N VAL A 117 13.86 -2.17 -2.16
CA VAL A 117 13.01 -2.43 -3.32
C VAL A 117 11.61 -2.82 -2.87
N ALA A 118 11.50 -3.69 -1.87
CA ALA A 118 10.21 -4.09 -1.32
C ALA A 118 9.41 -2.88 -0.81
N ALA A 119 10.06 -1.93 -0.14
CA ALA A 119 9.42 -0.71 0.35
C ALA A 119 8.88 0.15 -0.81
N GLN A 120 9.59 0.21 -1.93
CA GLN A 120 9.12 0.94 -3.11
C GLN A 120 7.91 0.27 -3.75
N ASN A 121 7.84 -1.06 -3.71
CA ASN A 121 6.72 -1.83 -4.25
C ASN A 121 5.51 -1.86 -3.29
N ASN A 122 5.74 -1.61 -2.00
CA ASN A 122 4.71 -1.57 -0.97
C ASN A 122 4.17 -0.14 -0.89
N ARG A 123 3.12 0.14 -1.68
CA ARG A 123 2.68 1.52 -1.90
C ARG A 123 1.18 1.63 -2.05
N VAL A 124 0.70 2.87 -1.96
CA VAL A 124 -0.68 3.25 -2.28
C VAL A 124 -0.64 4.24 -3.44
N GLU A 125 -1.44 3.99 -4.46
CA GLU A 125 -1.60 4.90 -5.60
C GLU A 125 -3.00 5.49 -5.61
N PHE A 126 -3.10 6.77 -5.95
CA PHE A 126 -4.38 7.45 -6.12
C PHE A 126 -4.62 7.73 -7.60
N HIS A 127 -5.75 7.28 -8.11
CA HIS A 127 -6.15 7.50 -9.49
C HIS A 127 -7.43 8.31 -9.52
N VAL A 128 -7.41 9.42 -10.23
CA VAL A 128 -8.57 10.31 -10.38
C VAL A 128 -9.29 9.93 -11.67
N LEU A 129 -10.54 9.48 -11.53
CA LEU A 129 -11.34 8.98 -12.66
C LEU A 129 -12.55 9.90 -12.84
N PRO A 130 -12.51 10.82 -13.82
CA PRO A 130 -13.64 11.71 -14.06
C PRO A 130 -14.90 10.95 -14.45
N ALA A 131 -16.05 11.47 -14.06
CA ALA A 131 -17.33 10.95 -14.52
C ALA A 131 -17.48 11.17 -16.02
N SER A 132 -18.02 10.18 -16.71
CA SER A 132 -18.24 10.27 -18.17
C SER A 132 -19.49 11.04 -18.52
#